data_91fdbc9528f9b4828e25dd323f091ff0
#
_entry.id   91fdbc9528f9b4828e25dd323f091ff0
#
_cell.length_a   1.000
_cell.length_b   1.000
_cell.length_c   1.000
_cell.angle_alpha   90.00
_cell.angle_beta   90.00
_cell.angle_gamma   90.00
#
_symmetry.space_group_name_H-M   'P 1'
#
loop_
_entity.id
_entity.type
_entity.pdbx_description
1 polymer ?
#
loop_
_entity_poly.entity_id
_entity_poly.type
_entity_poly.pdbx_seq_one_letter_code
_entity_poly.pdbx_strand_id
1 'polypeptide(L)' 'MIEYRVYLVDRDGHFFDAVHLNCADDPEAIGKAKELAVGHGVELWELDRKVAVFPDQNKPP' A
#
# COMPACT_ATOMS: atom_id res chain seq x y z
N MET A 1 -3.68 16.77 7.54
CA MET A 1 -3.42 15.35 7.20
C MET A 1 -3.62 15.14 5.71
N ILE A 2 -2.82 14.30 5.12
CA ILE A 2 -2.89 13.97 3.70
C ILE A 2 -3.64 12.66 3.55
N GLU A 3 -4.58 12.60 2.60
CA GLU A 3 -5.32 11.38 2.32
C GLU A 3 -4.54 10.52 1.34
N TYR A 4 -4.30 9.29 1.72
CA TYR A 4 -3.64 8.29 0.89
C TYR A 4 -4.57 7.13 0.64
N ARG A 5 -4.29 6.38 -0.43
CA ARG A 5 -5.03 5.17 -0.74
C ARG A 5 -4.04 4.04 -0.94
N VAL A 6 -4.32 2.91 -0.27
CA VAL A 6 -3.51 1.71 -0.40
C VAL A 6 -4.33 0.69 -1.16
N TYR A 7 -3.86 0.30 -2.34
CA TYR A 7 -4.50 -0.76 -3.12
C TYR A 7 -3.86 -2.09 -2.76
N LEU A 8 -4.69 -3.07 -2.46
CA LEU A 8 -4.26 -4.42 -2.14
C LEU A 8 -4.23 -5.24 -3.41
N VAL A 9 -3.09 -5.88 -3.68
CA VAL A 9 -2.80 -6.51 -4.97
C VAL A 9 -2.59 -8.01 -4.75
N ASP A 10 -3.28 -8.85 -5.55
CA ASP A 10 -3.13 -10.30 -5.44
C ASP A 10 -1.92 -10.79 -6.25
N ARG A 11 -1.73 -12.12 -6.29
CA ARG A 11 -0.59 -12.73 -6.96
C ARG A 11 -0.56 -12.45 -8.46
N ASP A 12 -1.73 -12.25 -9.05
CA ASP A 12 -1.85 -12.02 -10.48
C ASP A 12 -1.71 -10.55 -10.85
N GLY A 13 -1.51 -9.69 -9.85
CA GLY A 13 -1.36 -8.26 -10.06
C GLY A 13 -2.69 -7.52 -10.12
N HIS A 14 -3.77 -8.16 -9.72
CA HIS A 14 -5.08 -7.52 -9.70
C HIS A 14 -5.36 -6.85 -8.37
N PHE A 15 -5.94 -5.66 -8.42
CA PHE A 15 -6.38 -4.97 -7.21
C PHE A 15 -7.68 -5.63 -6.73
N PHE A 16 -7.71 -6.05 -5.48
CA PHE A 16 -8.92 -6.68 -4.94
C PHE A 16 -9.55 -5.89 -3.80
N ASP A 17 -8.87 -4.87 -3.28
CA ASP A 17 -9.40 -4.02 -2.22
C ASP A 17 -8.61 -2.73 -2.15
N ALA A 18 -9.13 -1.77 -1.40
CA ALA A 18 -8.46 -0.50 -1.17
C ALA A 18 -8.72 -0.03 0.24
N VAL A 19 -7.70 0.55 0.88
CA VAL A 19 -7.78 1.09 2.23
C VAL A 19 -7.41 2.56 2.19
N HIS A 20 -8.18 3.40 2.86
CA HIS A 20 -7.89 4.82 2.97
C HIS A 20 -7.07 5.08 4.22
N LEU A 21 -6.02 5.89 4.07
CA LEU A 21 -5.18 6.32 5.18
C LEU A 21 -5.13 7.84 5.22
N ASN A 22 -5.06 8.40 6.43
CA ASN A 22 -4.79 9.81 6.63
C ASN A 22 -3.49 9.91 7.41
N CYS A 23 -2.48 10.51 6.80
CA CYS A 23 -1.14 10.57 7.38
C CYS A 23 -0.58 11.97 7.25
N ALA A 24 0.39 12.30 8.10
CA ALA A 24 1.00 13.62 8.11
C ALA A 24 1.92 13.83 6.90
N ASP A 25 2.58 12.77 6.43
CA ASP A 25 3.55 12.84 5.35
C ASP A 25 3.75 11.47 4.70
N ASP A 26 4.55 11.45 3.64
CA ASP A 26 4.84 10.21 2.90
C ASP A 26 5.52 9.14 3.78
N PRO A 27 6.56 9.46 4.57
CA PRO A 27 7.19 8.43 5.41
C PRO A 27 6.21 7.72 6.34
N GLU A 28 5.27 8.45 6.94
CA GLU A 28 4.27 7.85 7.80
C GLU A 28 3.35 6.92 7.01
N ALA A 29 2.89 7.38 5.84
CA ALA A 29 2.03 6.58 4.98
C ALA A 29 2.76 5.34 4.48
N ILE A 30 4.02 5.47 4.11
CA ILE A 30 4.83 4.34 3.65
C ILE A 30 4.95 3.27 4.74
N GLY A 31 5.20 3.68 5.98
CA GLY A 31 5.29 2.74 7.09
C GLY A 31 3.99 1.97 7.29
N LYS A 32 2.85 2.67 7.22
CA LYS A 32 1.55 2.01 7.38
C LYS A 32 1.22 1.09 6.22
N ALA A 33 1.52 1.51 4.99
CA ALA A 33 1.29 0.67 3.82
C ALA A 33 2.13 -0.61 3.88
N LYS A 34 3.38 -0.48 4.32
CA LYS A 34 4.27 -1.63 4.45
C LYS A 34 3.71 -2.66 5.43
N GLU A 35 3.08 -2.21 6.51
CA GLU A 35 2.48 -3.11 7.49
C GLU A 35 1.30 -3.88 6.91
N LEU A 36 0.64 -3.32 5.89
CA LEU A 36 -0.49 -3.99 5.24
C LEU A 36 -0.05 -5.03 4.21
N ALA A 37 1.23 -5.05 3.83
CA ALA A 37 1.74 -5.95 2.80
C ALA A 37 2.07 -7.31 3.36
N VAL A 38 1.07 -7.99 3.94
CA VAL A 38 1.22 -9.32 4.53
C VAL A 38 0.19 -10.23 3.88
N GLY A 39 0.64 -11.25 3.17
CA GLY A 39 -0.23 -12.15 2.44
C GLY A 39 -0.61 -11.65 1.04
N HIS A 40 -0.23 -10.42 0.71
CA HIS A 40 -0.49 -9.80 -0.60
C HIS A 40 0.42 -8.59 -0.77
N GLY A 41 0.51 -8.08 -1.99
CA GLY A 41 1.24 -6.84 -2.25
C GLY A 41 0.35 -5.62 -2.02
N VAL A 42 0.96 -4.44 -1.94
CA VAL A 42 0.24 -3.17 -1.80
C VAL A 42 0.86 -2.11 -2.70
N GLU A 43 0.02 -1.16 -3.15
CA GLU A 43 0.46 0.06 -3.81
C GLU A 43 -0.07 1.24 -3.03
N LEU A 44 0.81 2.14 -2.66
CA LEU A 44 0.44 3.35 -1.92
C LEU A 44 0.33 4.52 -2.89
N TRP A 45 -0.81 5.18 -2.88
CA TRP A 45 -1.10 6.31 -3.75
C TRP A 45 -1.57 7.52 -2.96
N GLU A 46 -1.23 8.69 -3.48
CA GLU A 46 -1.78 9.97 -3.02
C GLU A 46 -2.37 10.64 -4.26
N LEU A 47 -3.69 10.67 -4.37
CA LEU A 47 -4.41 11.11 -5.56
C LEU A 47 -3.94 10.29 -6.78
N ASP A 48 -3.37 10.94 -7.79
CA ASP A 48 -2.87 10.28 -9.00
C ASP A 48 -1.37 10.00 -8.95
N ARG A 49 -0.74 10.20 -7.80
CA ARG A 49 0.71 10.02 -7.63
C ARG A 49 0.98 8.70 -6.92
N LYS A 50 1.68 7.79 -7.58
CA LYS A 50 2.11 6.54 -6.94
C LYS A 50 3.31 6.85 -6.04
N VAL A 51 3.13 6.63 -4.75
CA VAL A 51 4.15 6.95 -3.75
C VAL A 51 5.11 5.79 -3.55
N ALA A 52 4.59 4.57 -3.45
CA ALA A 52 5.42 3.39 -3.18
C ALA A 52 4.67 2.12 -3.55
N VAL A 53 5.44 1.03 -3.75
CA VAL A 53 4.89 -0.30 -4.01
C VAL A 53 5.66 -1.27 -3.13
N PHE A 54 4.93 -2.15 -2.43
CA PHE A 54 5.55 -3.16 -1.58
C PHE A 54 5.06 -4.54 -1.98
N PRO A 55 5.96 -5.52 -2.13
CA PRO A 55 5.56 -6.90 -2.36
C PRO A 55 5.04 -7.52 -1.07
N ASP A 56 4.44 -8.70 -1.20
CA ASP A 56 4.02 -9.49 -0.04
C ASP A 56 5.24 -9.80 0.83
N GLN A 57 5.24 -9.28 2.05
CA GLN A 57 6.39 -9.45 2.97
C GLN A 57 6.37 -10.79 3.69
N ASN A 58 5.29 -11.53 3.59
CA ASN A 58 5.18 -12.86 4.16
C ASN A 58 5.43 -13.96 3.12
N LYS A 59 5.90 -13.58 1.94
CA LYS A 59 6.15 -14.51 0.85
C LYS A 59 7.42 -15.30 1.13
N PRO A 60 7.39 -16.64 1.03
CA PRO A 60 8.61 -17.44 1.25
C PRO A 60 9.66 -17.12 0.19
N PRO A 61 10.94 -17.24 0.55
CA PRO A 61 12.03 -16.97 -0.39
C PRO A 61 12.07 -17.96 -1.55
#